data_9d7de269f6fb954da5f883dd425ad95e
#
_entry.id   9d7de269f6fb954da5f883dd425ad95e
#
_cell.length_a   1.000
_cell.length_b   1.000
_cell.length_c   1.000
_cell.angle_alpha   90.00
_cell.angle_beta   90.00
_cell.angle_gamma   90.00
#
_symmetry.space_group_name_H-M   'P 1'
#
loop_
_entity.id
_entity.type
_entity.pdbx_description
1 polymer ?
#
loop_
_entity_poly.entity_id
_entity_poly.type
_entity_poly.pdbx_seq_one_letter_code
_entity_poly.pdbx_strand_id
1 'polypeptide(L)'
;MRCVPPPVLATLSLLGCALPAAAAPLDTLPLGGGSVLVLATVAEGSEAVAAEDEFTERMSPFDRQARLRAAGPVSGEEHRAFAARCVLPWEDRERRAVALALAGLDRRFAELGVTFPERVLLVKTSGDEEGGAAYTRGEAIMLPAKVFRGATPALRRLLCHELFHVLSRANPALRGKLYAAIGFRPCGDVRLPGDLEARRITNPDAPRFDHCIRVKLGDVDRWMVPVLWSRSREYDATSGKAFFDTMEFRLLAVRLEGDDPVRGVAETTDDGTPIMATPDQVGGFFEQVGRNTEYLIHPEEILADNFVILVEKSGRPKT
;
A
#
# COMPACT_ATOMS: atom_id res chain seq x y z
N MET A 1 -25.71 -92.28 5.52
CA MET A 1 -24.67 -91.35 5.04
C MET A 1 -25.32 -89.98 4.86
N ARG A 2 -25.09 -89.08 5.79
CA ARG A 2 -25.57 -87.69 5.70
C ARG A 2 -24.40 -86.81 5.26
N CYS A 3 -24.51 -86.16 4.10
CA CYS A 3 -23.54 -85.16 3.60
C CYS A 3 -23.65 -83.85 4.40
N VAL A 4 -22.55 -83.41 4.94
CA VAL A 4 -22.43 -82.10 5.57
C VAL A 4 -21.81 -81.12 4.53
N PRO A 5 -22.43 -79.93 4.27
CA PRO A 5 -21.82 -78.96 3.37
C PRO A 5 -20.68 -78.25 4.05
N PRO A 6 -19.65 -77.68 3.29
CA PRO A 6 -18.55 -76.98 3.82
C PRO A 6 -18.92 -75.54 4.26
N PRO A 7 -18.11 -74.91 5.18
CA PRO A 7 -18.38 -73.56 5.67
C PRO A 7 -18.06 -72.49 4.62
N VAL A 8 -18.93 -71.51 4.49
CA VAL A 8 -18.78 -70.32 3.67
C VAL A 8 -17.88 -69.36 4.46
N LEU A 9 -16.64 -69.10 3.95
CA LEU A 9 -15.80 -68.01 4.45
C LEU A 9 -16.35 -66.66 3.99
N ALA A 10 -16.84 -65.85 4.92
CA ALA A 10 -17.18 -64.48 4.69
C ALA A 10 -15.91 -63.63 4.72
N THR A 11 -15.51 -63.11 3.55
CA THR A 11 -14.44 -62.11 3.45
C THR A 11 -14.95 -60.76 3.93
N LEU A 12 -14.48 -60.28 5.08
CA LEU A 12 -14.70 -58.94 5.56
C LEU A 12 -13.82 -57.98 4.72
N SER A 13 -14.45 -57.21 3.81
CA SER A 13 -13.79 -56.08 3.15
C SER A 13 -13.68 -54.92 4.15
N LEU A 14 -12.45 -54.65 4.63
CA LEU A 14 -12.17 -53.43 5.35
C LEU A 14 -12.26 -52.25 4.38
N LEU A 15 -13.35 -51.48 4.42
CA LEU A 15 -13.38 -50.14 3.86
C LEU A 15 -12.40 -49.28 4.64
N GLY A 16 -11.24 -49.00 4.03
CA GLY A 16 -10.31 -48.02 4.53
C GLY A 16 -10.97 -46.65 4.46
N CYS A 17 -11.39 -46.09 5.60
CA CYS A 17 -11.67 -44.67 5.71
C CYS A 17 -10.38 -43.91 5.39
N ALA A 18 -10.29 -43.31 4.18
CA ALA A 18 -9.29 -42.34 3.88
C ALA A 18 -9.49 -41.13 4.83
N LEU A 19 -8.57 -40.90 5.76
CA LEU A 19 -8.53 -39.68 6.53
C LEU A 19 -8.50 -38.52 5.55
N PRO A 20 -9.31 -37.45 5.77
CA PRO A 20 -9.19 -36.26 4.92
C PRO A 20 -7.75 -35.75 5.00
N ALA A 21 -7.16 -35.50 3.84
CA ALA A 21 -5.84 -34.88 3.77
C ALA A 21 -5.87 -33.63 4.66
N ALA A 22 -4.92 -33.51 5.59
CA ALA A 22 -4.79 -32.32 6.41
C ALA A 22 -4.78 -31.10 5.49
N ALA A 23 -5.70 -30.17 5.69
CA ALA A 23 -5.75 -28.95 4.92
C ALA A 23 -4.37 -28.29 4.98
N ALA A 24 -3.84 -27.92 3.81
CA ALA A 24 -2.53 -27.23 3.77
C ALA A 24 -2.57 -26.03 4.72
N PRO A 25 -1.47 -25.74 5.43
CA PRO A 25 -1.43 -24.61 6.34
C PRO A 25 -1.78 -23.33 5.57
N LEU A 26 -2.76 -22.55 6.08
CA LEU A 26 -3.21 -21.29 5.48
C LEU A 26 -2.20 -20.15 5.61
N ASP A 27 -0.96 -20.46 5.99
CA ASP A 27 0.11 -19.48 6.17
C ASP A 27 0.82 -19.11 4.85
N THR A 28 0.58 -19.89 3.78
CA THR A 28 1.16 -19.64 2.44
C THR A 28 0.06 -19.80 1.39
N LEU A 29 -0.19 -18.74 0.63
CA LEU A 29 -1.27 -18.64 -0.34
C LEU A 29 -0.70 -18.27 -1.72
N PRO A 30 -1.15 -18.92 -2.82
CA PRO A 30 -0.62 -18.64 -4.14
C PRO A 30 -1.07 -17.26 -4.66
N LEU A 31 -0.14 -16.54 -5.30
CA LEU A 31 -0.40 -15.30 -6.06
C LEU A 31 -0.31 -15.51 -7.58
N GLY A 32 0.06 -16.72 -8.05
CA GLY A 32 0.30 -17.03 -9.44
C GLY A 32 1.76 -16.84 -9.87
N GLY A 33 2.15 -17.42 -11.02
CA GLY A 33 3.52 -17.31 -11.56
C GLY A 33 4.64 -17.83 -10.65
N GLY A 34 4.35 -18.68 -9.69
CA GLY A 34 5.31 -19.16 -8.67
C GLY A 34 5.41 -18.26 -7.43
N SER A 35 4.78 -17.09 -7.44
CA SER A 35 4.76 -16.17 -6.29
C SER A 35 3.78 -16.62 -5.21
N VAL A 36 4.13 -16.38 -3.95
CA VAL A 36 3.28 -16.70 -2.79
C VAL A 36 3.16 -15.51 -1.84
N LEU A 37 1.99 -15.39 -1.22
CA LEU A 37 1.76 -14.52 -0.08
C LEU A 37 1.91 -15.35 1.19
N VAL A 38 2.76 -14.90 2.11
CA VAL A 38 3.09 -15.59 3.36
C VAL A 38 2.61 -14.76 4.54
N LEU A 39 1.80 -15.36 5.39
CA LEU A 39 1.39 -14.73 6.65
C LEU A 39 2.57 -14.76 7.64
N ALA A 40 3.08 -13.58 7.95
CA ALA A 40 4.27 -13.42 8.79
C ALA A 40 4.05 -13.94 10.21
N THR A 41 5.05 -14.58 10.77
CA THR A 41 5.17 -14.71 12.22
C THR A 41 5.36 -13.34 12.87
N VAL A 42 5.13 -13.23 14.17
CA VAL A 42 5.37 -11.97 14.90
C VAL A 42 6.84 -11.52 14.76
N ALA A 43 7.78 -12.45 14.78
CA ALA A 43 9.21 -12.15 14.64
C ALA A 43 9.53 -11.57 13.25
N GLU A 44 9.12 -12.24 12.17
CA GLU A 44 9.31 -11.77 10.78
C GLU A 44 8.61 -10.42 10.55
N GLY A 45 7.38 -10.27 11.04
CA GLY A 45 6.64 -9.02 10.92
C GLY A 45 7.31 -7.87 11.67
N SER A 46 7.79 -8.11 12.89
CA SER A 46 8.51 -7.09 13.68
C SER A 46 9.81 -6.64 13.01
N GLU A 47 10.55 -7.56 12.41
CA GLU A 47 11.73 -7.24 11.62
C GLU A 47 11.35 -6.38 10.39
N ALA A 48 10.32 -6.77 9.65
CA ALA A 48 9.88 -6.05 8.46
C ALA A 48 9.43 -4.61 8.76
N VAL A 49 8.62 -4.39 9.81
CA VAL A 49 8.14 -3.04 10.16
C VAL A 49 9.20 -2.18 10.84
N ALA A 50 10.21 -2.78 11.47
CA ALA A 50 11.33 -2.06 12.10
C ALA A 50 12.50 -1.78 11.14
N ALA A 51 12.46 -2.29 9.91
CA ALA A 51 13.52 -2.08 8.93
C ALA A 51 13.75 -0.58 8.67
N GLU A 52 15.01 -0.20 8.51
CA GLU A 52 15.39 1.10 7.98
C GLU A 52 15.19 1.09 6.47
N ASP A 53 14.43 2.05 5.97
CA ASP A 53 14.17 2.20 4.55
C ASP A 53 13.84 3.65 4.22
N GLU A 54 13.59 3.90 2.96
CA GLU A 54 13.31 5.21 2.42
C GLU A 54 12.11 5.91 3.10
N PHE A 55 11.11 5.16 3.55
CA PHE A 55 9.98 5.70 4.30
C PHE A 55 10.43 6.26 5.66
N THR A 56 11.15 5.47 6.44
CA THR A 56 11.61 5.87 7.78
C THR A 56 12.65 7.00 7.74
N GLU A 57 13.49 7.03 6.72
CA GLU A 57 14.49 8.08 6.50
C GLU A 57 13.86 9.44 6.17
N ARG A 58 12.70 9.44 5.48
CA ARG A 58 12.04 10.66 5.02
C ARG A 58 11.02 11.23 5.99
N MET A 59 10.68 10.51 7.04
CA MET A 59 9.75 11.00 8.03
C MET A 59 10.26 12.26 8.71
N SER A 60 9.46 13.32 8.67
CA SER A 60 9.76 14.55 9.40
C SER A 60 9.67 14.33 10.92
N PRO A 61 10.22 15.23 11.74
CA PRO A 61 10.01 15.21 13.19
C PRO A 61 8.53 15.22 13.57
N PHE A 62 7.72 16.02 12.89
CA PHE A 62 6.27 16.06 13.09
C PHE A 62 5.62 14.70 12.78
N ASP A 63 5.99 14.09 11.66
CA ASP A 63 5.44 12.83 11.17
C ASP A 63 5.64 11.70 12.19
N ARG A 64 6.87 11.54 12.70
CA ARG A 64 7.18 10.56 13.76
C ARG A 64 6.42 10.83 15.06
N GLN A 65 6.36 12.09 15.47
CA GLN A 65 5.67 12.48 16.70
C GLN A 65 4.17 12.21 16.62
N ALA A 66 3.55 12.52 15.47
CA ALA A 66 2.12 12.33 15.25
C ALA A 66 1.72 10.86 15.20
N ARG A 67 2.53 9.98 14.56
CA ARG A 67 2.28 8.53 14.51
C ARG A 67 2.34 7.89 15.89
N LEU A 68 3.29 8.29 16.73
CA LEU A 68 3.40 7.79 18.10
C LEU A 68 2.47 8.50 19.09
N ARG A 69 1.78 9.56 18.66
CA ARG A 69 0.98 10.43 19.54
C ARG A 69 1.79 10.93 20.75
N ALA A 70 3.07 11.19 20.50
CA ALA A 70 4.02 11.54 21.55
C ALA A 70 3.94 13.04 21.89
N ALA A 71 4.01 13.39 23.19
CA ALA A 71 4.04 14.77 23.63
C ALA A 71 5.39 15.49 23.39
N GLY A 72 6.42 14.75 23.01
CA GLY A 72 7.77 15.28 22.73
C GLY A 72 8.37 14.70 21.46
N PRO A 73 9.58 15.15 21.08
CA PRO A 73 10.29 14.67 19.90
C PRO A 73 10.48 13.15 19.91
N VAL A 74 10.40 12.53 18.75
CA VAL A 74 10.55 11.07 18.54
C VAL A 74 11.71 10.84 17.56
N SER A 75 12.68 10.02 17.98
CA SER A 75 13.76 9.55 17.11
C SER A 75 13.27 8.49 16.12
N GLY A 76 14.06 8.27 15.05
CA GLY A 76 13.78 7.16 14.11
C GLY A 76 13.80 5.79 14.78
N GLU A 77 14.70 5.57 15.74
CA GLU A 77 14.79 4.31 16.50
C GLU A 77 13.55 4.07 17.36
N GLU A 78 13.09 5.09 18.08
CA GLU A 78 11.86 5.00 18.89
C GLU A 78 10.64 4.71 18.02
N HIS A 79 10.54 5.34 16.84
CA HIS A 79 9.48 5.06 15.88
C HIS A 79 9.51 3.60 15.43
N ARG A 80 10.67 3.09 14.99
CA ARG A 80 10.82 1.70 14.53
C ARG A 80 10.53 0.69 15.66
N ALA A 81 11.03 0.96 16.86
CA ALA A 81 10.75 0.13 18.03
C ALA A 81 9.25 0.13 18.41
N PHE A 82 8.56 1.25 18.23
CA PHE A 82 7.11 1.33 18.41
C PHE A 82 6.39 0.50 17.34
N ALA A 83 6.71 0.66 16.07
CA ALA A 83 6.10 -0.07 14.96
C ALA A 83 6.26 -1.60 15.15
N ALA A 84 7.45 -2.07 15.56
CA ALA A 84 7.68 -3.49 15.85
C ALA A 84 6.74 -4.05 16.92
N ARG A 85 6.40 -3.26 17.96
CA ARG A 85 5.45 -3.67 19.00
C ARG A 85 3.99 -3.72 18.56
N CYS A 86 3.67 -3.09 17.45
CA CYS A 86 2.33 -3.12 16.87
C CYS A 86 2.02 -4.43 16.15
N VAL A 87 3.01 -5.29 15.88
CA VAL A 87 2.81 -6.57 15.19
C VAL A 87 2.05 -7.57 16.07
N LEU A 88 1.06 -8.23 15.48
CA LEU A 88 0.16 -9.15 16.17
C LEU A 88 0.21 -10.55 15.53
N PRO A 89 -0.03 -11.61 16.33
CA PRO A 89 -0.18 -12.95 15.80
C PRO A 89 -1.49 -13.09 14.98
N TRP A 90 -1.46 -14.00 14.01
CA TRP A 90 -2.63 -14.34 13.21
C TRP A 90 -3.57 -15.27 13.97
N GLU A 91 -4.87 -15.03 13.85
CA GLU A 91 -5.93 -15.94 14.29
C GLU A 91 -6.43 -16.81 13.12
N ASP A 92 -6.94 -18.02 13.41
CA ASP A 92 -7.43 -18.93 12.37
C ASP A 92 -8.56 -18.35 11.53
N ARG A 93 -9.44 -17.54 12.14
CA ARG A 93 -10.50 -16.84 11.40
C ARG A 93 -9.96 -15.84 10.39
N GLU A 94 -8.84 -15.16 10.72
CA GLU A 94 -8.19 -14.16 9.88
C GLU A 94 -7.43 -14.83 8.73
N ARG A 95 -6.73 -15.95 8.99
CA ARG A 95 -6.11 -16.79 7.96
C ARG A 95 -7.14 -17.22 6.91
N ARG A 96 -8.30 -17.70 7.37
CA ARG A 96 -9.42 -18.07 6.47
C ARG A 96 -9.96 -16.87 5.71
N ALA A 97 -10.09 -15.71 6.35
CA ALA A 97 -10.57 -14.49 5.69
C ALA A 97 -9.61 -14.04 4.56
N VAL A 98 -8.30 -14.08 4.79
CA VAL A 98 -7.29 -13.80 3.75
C VAL A 98 -7.39 -14.81 2.62
N ALA A 99 -7.45 -16.12 2.91
CA ALA A 99 -7.58 -17.15 1.88
C ALA A 99 -8.83 -16.97 1.02
N LEU A 100 -9.97 -16.62 1.63
CA LEU A 100 -11.21 -16.32 0.92
C LEU A 100 -11.11 -15.05 0.06
N ALA A 101 -10.46 -14.00 0.57
CA ALA A 101 -10.27 -12.76 -0.15
C ALA A 101 -9.36 -12.93 -1.38
N LEU A 102 -8.35 -13.80 -1.31
CA LEU A 102 -7.43 -14.12 -2.41
C LEU A 102 -7.97 -15.17 -3.39
N ALA A 103 -9.06 -15.87 -3.07
CA ALA A 103 -9.56 -16.96 -3.89
C ALA A 103 -9.76 -16.55 -5.37
N GLY A 104 -9.06 -17.23 -6.27
CA GLY A 104 -9.13 -17.01 -7.72
C GLY A 104 -8.35 -15.77 -8.23
N LEU A 105 -7.65 -15.02 -7.35
CA LEU A 105 -6.80 -13.91 -7.78
C LEU A 105 -5.55 -14.39 -8.53
N ASP A 106 -5.01 -15.54 -8.17
CA ASP A 106 -3.87 -16.18 -8.86
C ASP A 106 -4.12 -16.33 -10.36
N ARG A 107 -5.30 -16.86 -10.74
CA ARG A 107 -5.72 -16.96 -12.15
C ARG A 107 -5.92 -15.58 -12.78
N ARG A 108 -6.55 -14.66 -12.03
CA ARG A 108 -6.80 -13.32 -12.55
C ARG A 108 -5.50 -12.55 -12.80
N PHE A 109 -4.51 -12.67 -11.95
CA PHE A 109 -3.18 -12.08 -12.13
C PHE A 109 -2.46 -12.71 -13.33
N ALA A 110 -2.55 -14.03 -13.50
CA ALA A 110 -2.01 -14.70 -14.68
C ALA A 110 -2.65 -14.21 -15.99
N GLU A 111 -3.98 -14.02 -16.04
CA GLU A 111 -4.70 -13.45 -17.19
C GLU A 111 -4.24 -12.02 -17.53
N LEU A 112 -3.89 -11.23 -16.51
CA LEU A 112 -3.39 -9.87 -16.65
C LEU A 112 -1.88 -9.81 -16.97
N GLY A 113 -1.18 -10.95 -16.93
CA GLY A 113 0.28 -11.02 -17.11
C GLY A 113 1.04 -10.36 -15.95
N VAL A 114 0.45 -10.33 -14.74
CA VAL A 114 1.06 -9.73 -13.55
C VAL A 114 1.98 -10.75 -12.88
N THR A 115 3.18 -10.30 -12.50
CA THR A 115 4.17 -11.10 -11.76
C THR A 115 4.59 -10.35 -10.49
N PHE A 116 4.52 -11.03 -9.36
CA PHE A 116 4.98 -10.53 -8.06
C PHE A 116 6.37 -11.08 -7.74
N PRO A 117 7.07 -10.55 -6.70
CA PRO A 117 8.21 -11.22 -6.10
C PRO A 117 7.88 -12.66 -5.70
N GLU A 118 8.89 -13.50 -5.58
CA GLU A 118 8.71 -14.91 -5.18
C GLU A 118 7.91 -15.04 -3.88
N ARG A 119 8.18 -14.13 -2.93
CA ARG A 119 7.54 -14.10 -1.61
C ARG A 119 7.07 -12.70 -1.27
N VAL A 120 5.77 -12.54 -1.03
CA VAL A 120 5.17 -11.33 -0.47
C VAL A 120 4.76 -11.62 0.97
N LEU A 121 5.23 -10.79 1.89
CA LEU A 121 4.94 -10.96 3.31
C LEU A 121 3.66 -10.21 3.67
N LEU A 122 2.74 -10.86 4.39
CA LEU A 122 1.56 -10.22 4.97
C LEU A 122 1.71 -10.15 6.48
N VAL A 123 1.79 -8.94 7.02
CA VAL A 123 2.01 -8.66 8.43
C VAL A 123 0.73 -8.11 9.04
N LYS A 124 0.26 -8.73 10.13
CA LYS A 124 -0.85 -8.19 10.90
C LYS A 124 -0.33 -7.23 11.97
N THR A 125 -0.92 -6.03 12.06
CA THR A 125 -0.58 -5.03 13.08
C THR A 125 -1.80 -4.61 13.88
N SER A 126 -1.60 -3.86 14.99
CA SER A 126 -2.69 -3.15 15.67
C SER A 126 -3.23 -1.99 14.83
N GLY A 127 -2.39 -1.44 13.95
CA GLY A 127 -2.65 -0.25 13.14
C GLY A 127 -2.26 1.06 13.82
N ASP A 128 -1.77 1.02 15.05
CA ASP A 128 -1.42 2.24 15.79
C ASP A 128 -0.21 2.96 15.16
N GLU A 129 0.66 2.21 14.50
CA GLU A 129 1.88 2.70 13.84
C GLU A 129 1.61 3.57 12.62
N GLU A 130 0.43 3.39 11.97
CA GLU A 130 0.05 4.12 10.75
C GLU A 130 -1.38 4.70 10.82
N GLY A 131 -1.83 5.13 11.99
CA GLY A 131 -3.17 5.73 12.17
C GLY A 131 -4.32 4.80 11.76
N GLY A 132 -4.07 3.52 11.71
CA GLY A 132 -5.01 2.48 11.34
C GLY A 132 -5.13 2.24 9.83
N ALA A 133 -4.30 2.82 8.98
CA ALA A 133 -4.23 2.49 7.56
C ALA A 133 -3.53 1.14 7.34
N ALA A 134 -3.86 0.46 6.22
CA ALA A 134 -2.99 -0.54 5.63
C ALA A 134 -1.92 0.17 4.82
N TYR A 135 -0.79 -0.48 4.60
CA TYR A 135 0.31 0.08 3.83
C TYR A 135 1.31 -0.99 3.41
N THR A 136 2.18 -0.66 2.46
CA THR A 136 3.19 -1.57 1.92
C THR A 136 4.60 -0.98 2.05
N ARG A 137 5.56 -1.79 2.52
CA ARG A 137 6.98 -1.46 2.53
C ARG A 137 7.81 -2.62 1.97
N GLY A 138 8.68 -2.33 1.00
CA GLY A 138 9.39 -3.41 0.31
C GLY A 138 8.43 -4.43 -0.31
N GLU A 139 8.58 -5.67 0.08
CA GLU A 139 7.73 -6.80 -0.32
C GLU A 139 6.75 -7.22 0.81
N ALA A 140 6.54 -6.35 1.82
CA ALA A 140 5.68 -6.62 2.95
C ALA A 140 4.46 -5.69 2.95
N ILE A 141 3.28 -6.27 3.14
CA ILE A 141 2.00 -5.59 3.30
C ILE A 141 1.62 -5.63 4.77
N MET A 142 1.35 -4.47 5.36
CA MET A 142 0.91 -4.33 6.75
C MET A 142 -0.60 -4.10 6.79
N LEU A 143 -1.31 -5.01 7.47
CA LEU A 143 -2.76 -4.95 7.63
C LEU A 143 -3.14 -4.70 9.10
N PRO A 144 -3.85 -3.60 9.40
CA PRO A 144 -4.37 -3.38 10.74
C PRO A 144 -5.48 -4.38 11.07
N ALA A 145 -5.48 -4.92 12.29
CA ALA A 145 -6.43 -5.94 12.76
C ALA A 145 -7.91 -5.57 12.56
N LYS A 146 -8.23 -4.27 12.51
CA LYS A 146 -9.59 -3.79 12.29
C LYS A 146 -10.19 -4.21 10.93
N VAL A 147 -9.37 -4.45 9.90
CA VAL A 147 -9.87 -4.81 8.55
C VAL A 147 -10.57 -6.17 8.53
N PHE A 148 -10.23 -7.05 9.49
CA PHE A 148 -10.84 -8.38 9.61
C PHE A 148 -12.24 -8.38 10.26
N ARG A 149 -12.72 -7.20 10.69
CA ARG A 149 -14.12 -6.99 11.14
C ARG A 149 -15.05 -6.67 9.97
N GLY A 150 -14.48 -6.37 8.80
CA GLY A 150 -15.22 -6.01 7.59
C GLY A 150 -15.66 -7.21 6.77
N ALA A 151 -16.37 -6.94 5.67
CA ALA A 151 -16.79 -7.96 4.71
C ALA A 151 -15.63 -8.42 3.81
N THR A 152 -15.64 -9.69 3.40
CA THR A 152 -14.63 -10.27 2.51
C THR A 152 -14.36 -9.46 1.22
N PRO A 153 -15.37 -8.89 0.52
CA PRO A 153 -15.10 -8.06 -0.65
C PRO A 153 -14.25 -6.81 -0.35
N ALA A 154 -14.44 -6.18 0.80
CA ALA A 154 -13.63 -5.03 1.19
C ALA A 154 -12.17 -5.43 1.45
N LEU A 155 -11.95 -6.56 2.14
CA LEU A 155 -10.61 -7.11 2.35
C LEU A 155 -9.94 -7.49 1.02
N ARG A 156 -10.69 -8.08 0.07
CA ARG A 156 -10.19 -8.40 -1.27
C ARG A 156 -9.72 -7.15 -2.02
N ARG A 157 -10.53 -6.08 -2.01
CA ARG A 157 -10.17 -4.80 -2.65
C ARG A 157 -8.91 -4.21 -2.02
N LEU A 158 -8.84 -4.20 -0.68
CA LEU A 158 -7.67 -3.73 0.04
C LEU A 158 -6.42 -4.53 -0.32
N LEU A 159 -6.49 -5.87 -0.31
CA LEU A 159 -5.36 -6.72 -0.71
C LEU A 159 -4.93 -6.49 -2.15
N CYS A 160 -5.87 -6.26 -3.08
CA CYS A 160 -5.51 -5.91 -4.46
C CYS A 160 -4.80 -4.55 -4.55
N HIS A 161 -5.22 -3.57 -3.75
CA HIS A 161 -4.60 -2.25 -3.66
C HIS A 161 -3.15 -2.39 -3.16
N GLU A 162 -2.95 -3.04 -2.02
CA GLU A 162 -1.62 -3.25 -1.43
C GLU A 162 -0.70 -4.10 -2.33
N LEU A 163 -1.25 -5.12 -2.98
CA LEU A 163 -0.49 -5.92 -3.94
C LEU A 163 -0.03 -5.10 -5.15
N PHE A 164 -0.75 -4.05 -5.55
CA PHE A 164 -0.27 -3.15 -6.59
C PHE A 164 1.02 -2.44 -6.16
N HIS A 165 1.13 -1.98 -4.93
CA HIS A 165 2.34 -1.34 -4.42
C HIS A 165 3.54 -2.30 -4.44
N VAL A 166 3.34 -3.57 -4.08
CA VAL A 166 4.37 -4.60 -4.21
C VAL A 166 4.77 -4.80 -5.66
N LEU A 167 3.80 -4.96 -6.57
CA LEU A 167 4.01 -5.11 -8.01
C LEU A 167 4.79 -3.94 -8.62
N SER A 168 4.34 -2.73 -8.33
CA SER A 168 4.89 -1.48 -8.84
C SER A 168 6.34 -1.31 -8.38
N ARG A 169 6.60 -1.54 -7.10
CA ARG A 169 7.94 -1.42 -6.50
C ARG A 169 8.92 -2.46 -7.04
N ALA A 170 8.47 -3.69 -7.23
CA ALA A 170 9.27 -4.77 -7.80
C ALA A 170 9.58 -4.58 -9.30
N ASN A 171 8.80 -3.72 -10.00
CA ASN A 171 8.91 -3.52 -11.45
C ASN A 171 9.06 -2.03 -11.80
N PRO A 172 10.21 -1.37 -11.52
CA PRO A 172 10.38 0.07 -11.74
C PRO A 172 10.11 0.51 -13.19
N ALA A 173 10.46 -0.31 -14.17
CA ALA A 173 10.21 -0.02 -15.59
C ALA A 173 8.71 -0.02 -15.93
N LEU A 174 7.94 -0.95 -15.35
CA LEU A 174 6.48 -0.97 -15.46
C LEU A 174 5.88 0.25 -14.75
N ARG A 175 6.31 0.52 -13.52
CA ARG A 175 5.88 1.68 -12.74
C ARG A 175 6.04 2.98 -13.53
N GLY A 176 7.21 3.22 -14.11
CA GLY A 176 7.46 4.41 -14.92
C GLY A 176 6.52 4.53 -16.13
N LYS A 177 6.19 3.43 -16.80
CA LYS A 177 5.23 3.42 -17.91
C LYS A 177 3.80 3.69 -17.45
N LEU A 178 3.40 3.12 -16.31
CA LEU A 178 2.07 3.34 -15.74
C LEU A 178 1.89 4.79 -15.27
N TYR A 179 2.89 5.36 -14.61
CA TYR A 179 2.86 6.77 -14.20
C TYR A 179 2.78 7.69 -15.43
N ALA A 180 3.58 7.42 -16.46
CA ALA A 180 3.54 8.19 -17.72
C ALA A 180 2.17 8.10 -18.42
N ALA A 181 1.48 6.95 -18.33
CA ALA A 181 0.15 6.76 -18.93
C ALA A 181 -0.93 7.65 -18.31
N ILE A 182 -0.73 8.09 -17.06
CA ILE A 182 -1.61 9.04 -16.35
C ILE A 182 -0.97 10.44 -16.22
N GLY A 183 -0.03 10.78 -17.11
CA GLY A 183 0.55 12.12 -17.24
C GLY A 183 1.71 12.46 -16.31
N PHE A 184 2.12 11.56 -15.42
CA PHE A 184 3.23 11.82 -14.50
C PHE A 184 4.59 11.45 -15.08
N ARG A 185 5.59 12.24 -14.76
CA ARG A 185 7.00 12.01 -15.11
C ARG A 185 7.92 12.23 -13.92
N PRO A 186 9.09 11.60 -13.89
CA PRO A 186 10.09 11.85 -12.86
C PRO A 186 10.55 13.32 -12.85
N CYS A 187 10.74 13.86 -11.64
CA CYS A 187 11.27 15.21 -11.43
C CYS A 187 12.28 15.28 -10.26
N GLY A 188 12.78 14.13 -9.79
CA GLY A 188 13.59 14.05 -8.58
C GLY A 188 12.79 14.39 -7.32
N ASP A 189 13.31 14.02 -6.16
CA ASP A 189 12.61 14.24 -4.89
C ASP A 189 12.58 15.71 -4.50
N VAL A 190 11.39 16.29 -4.51
CA VAL A 190 11.17 17.71 -4.25
C VAL A 190 11.11 17.97 -2.74
N ARG A 191 11.93 18.90 -2.26
CA ARG A 191 11.82 19.41 -0.90
C ARG A 191 10.71 20.44 -0.79
N LEU A 192 9.95 20.35 0.29
CA LEU A 192 8.94 21.35 0.60
C LEU A 192 9.61 22.66 1.04
N PRO A 193 9.12 23.82 0.58
CA PRO A 193 9.72 25.11 0.92
C PRO A 193 9.44 25.52 2.36
N GLY A 194 10.38 26.28 2.94
CA GLY A 194 10.24 26.87 4.27
C GLY A 194 10.06 25.84 5.39
N ASP A 195 9.13 26.11 6.29
CA ASP A 195 8.82 25.26 7.45
C ASP A 195 7.98 24.01 7.11
N LEU A 196 7.49 23.90 5.87
CA LEU A 196 6.67 22.76 5.45
C LEU A 196 7.46 21.44 5.47
N GLU A 197 8.77 21.47 5.18
CA GLU A 197 9.59 20.26 5.22
C GLU A 197 9.68 19.65 6.63
N ALA A 198 9.70 20.47 7.68
CA ALA A 198 9.74 20.00 9.07
C ALA A 198 8.43 19.30 9.50
N ARG A 199 7.36 19.49 8.76
CA ARG A 199 6.03 18.90 8.99
C ARG A 199 5.49 18.13 7.77
N ARG A 200 6.41 17.72 6.89
CA ARG A 200 6.12 16.77 5.80
C ARG A 200 5.47 15.51 6.36
N ILE A 201 4.44 15.01 5.70
CA ILE A 201 3.83 13.71 5.97
C ILE A 201 4.31 12.76 4.88
N THR A 202 4.86 11.62 5.29
CA THR A 202 5.43 10.64 4.38
C THR A 202 4.46 9.49 4.18
N ASN A 203 4.07 9.24 2.93
CA ASN A 203 3.30 8.05 2.57
C ASN A 203 4.24 6.83 2.49
N PRO A 204 4.01 5.74 3.26
CA PRO A 204 4.87 4.55 3.19
C PRO A 204 4.86 3.87 1.82
N ASP A 205 3.77 3.99 1.08
CA ASP A 205 3.62 3.39 -0.25
C ASP A 205 4.37 4.16 -1.33
N ALA A 206 4.54 5.48 -1.12
CA ALA A 206 5.25 6.38 -2.03
C ALA A 206 5.95 7.49 -1.23
N PRO A 207 7.12 7.22 -0.61
CA PRO A 207 7.75 8.14 0.35
C PRO A 207 8.40 9.37 -0.27
N ARG A 208 8.50 9.46 -1.59
CA ARG A 208 9.10 10.57 -2.32
C ARG A 208 8.07 11.48 -2.97
N PHE A 209 8.40 12.75 -3.09
CA PHE A 209 7.70 13.70 -3.94
C PHE A 209 8.45 13.87 -5.27
N ASP A 210 8.57 12.79 -6.04
CA ASP A 210 9.52 12.67 -7.14
C ASP A 210 8.89 12.57 -8.54
N HIS A 211 7.58 12.71 -8.64
CA HIS A 211 6.85 12.68 -9.90
C HIS A 211 5.94 13.91 -10.05
N CYS A 212 6.05 14.58 -11.18
CA CYS A 212 5.24 15.76 -11.53
C CYS A 212 4.34 15.52 -12.71
N ILE A 213 3.24 16.25 -12.76
CA ILE A 213 2.24 16.26 -13.82
C ILE A 213 2.14 17.68 -14.41
N ARG A 214 1.98 17.79 -15.73
CA ARG A 214 1.77 19.10 -16.38
C ARG A 214 0.29 19.45 -16.39
N VAL A 215 -0.05 20.59 -15.80
CA VAL A 215 -1.41 21.08 -15.63
C VAL A 215 -1.47 22.58 -15.88
N LYS A 216 -2.68 23.12 -16.02
CA LYS A 216 -2.90 24.55 -16.22
C LYS A 216 -3.42 25.18 -14.92
N LEU A 217 -2.65 26.09 -14.32
CA LEU A 217 -3.09 26.90 -13.18
C LEU A 217 -3.42 28.33 -13.68
N GLY A 218 -4.70 28.67 -13.72
CA GLY A 218 -5.17 29.82 -14.48
C GLY A 218 -4.86 29.63 -15.97
N ASP A 219 -4.17 30.60 -16.58
CA ASP A 219 -3.74 30.52 -17.99
C ASP A 219 -2.31 30.03 -18.18
N VAL A 220 -1.62 29.63 -17.08
CA VAL A 220 -0.21 29.24 -17.10
C VAL A 220 -0.06 27.73 -16.99
N ASP A 221 0.64 27.12 -17.93
CA ASP A 221 1.08 25.73 -17.83
C ASP A 221 2.17 25.58 -16.77
N ARG A 222 2.00 24.65 -15.85
CA ARG A 222 2.96 24.37 -14.76
C ARG A 222 3.19 22.88 -14.61
N TRP A 223 4.39 22.52 -14.19
CA TRP A 223 4.66 21.23 -13.61
C TRP A 223 4.28 21.27 -12.14
N MET A 224 3.54 20.29 -11.66
CA MET A 224 3.09 20.26 -10.28
C MET A 224 3.29 18.85 -9.69
N VAL A 225 3.72 18.80 -8.43
CA VAL A 225 4.00 17.58 -7.66
C VAL A 225 2.95 17.42 -6.57
N PRO A 226 2.30 16.25 -6.43
CA PRO A 226 1.47 15.93 -5.28
C PRO A 226 2.31 15.92 -4.01
N VAL A 227 1.90 16.68 -2.98
CA VAL A 227 2.65 16.79 -1.72
C VAL A 227 1.73 16.71 -0.52
N LEU A 228 2.28 16.18 0.58
CA LEU A 228 1.59 15.99 1.85
C LEU A 228 2.37 16.66 2.98
N TRP A 229 1.67 17.40 3.84
CA TRP A 229 2.24 17.95 5.07
C TRP A 229 1.15 18.12 6.14
N SER A 230 1.56 18.41 7.37
CA SER A 230 0.61 18.77 8.42
C SER A 230 0.21 20.25 8.35
N ARG A 231 -1.09 20.53 8.47
CA ARG A 231 -1.63 21.87 8.63
C ARG A 231 -1.15 22.51 9.94
N SER A 232 -1.03 21.70 10.98
CA SER A 232 -0.51 22.13 12.28
C SER A 232 1.01 22.27 12.23
N ARG A 233 1.56 23.35 12.77
CA ARG A 233 3.02 23.56 12.85
C ARG A 233 3.68 22.61 13.85
N GLU A 234 2.98 22.34 14.93
CA GLU A 234 3.40 21.46 16.01
C GLU A 234 2.33 20.39 16.25
N TYR A 235 2.75 19.22 16.66
CA TYR A 235 1.85 18.16 17.05
C TYR A 235 1.37 18.40 18.49
N ASP A 236 0.06 18.41 18.70
CA ASP A 236 -0.57 18.51 19.99
C ASP A 236 -1.21 17.17 20.39
N ALA A 237 -0.51 16.41 21.25
CA ALA A 237 -0.97 15.12 21.75
C ALA A 237 -2.27 15.21 22.57
N THR A 238 -2.65 16.41 23.03
CA THR A 238 -3.87 16.64 23.84
C THR A 238 -5.09 17.01 23.00
N SER A 239 -4.89 17.31 21.72
CA SER A 239 -5.96 17.77 20.81
C SER A 239 -7.04 16.72 20.52
N GLY A 240 -6.77 15.44 20.77
CA GLY A 240 -7.66 14.33 20.43
C GLY A 240 -7.81 14.08 18.92
N LYS A 241 -7.10 14.81 18.06
CA LYS A 241 -7.13 14.64 16.60
C LYS A 241 -6.44 13.35 16.19
N ALA A 242 -7.03 12.65 15.22
CA ALA A 242 -6.39 11.53 14.59
C ALA A 242 -5.22 12.00 13.69
N PHE A 243 -4.29 11.10 13.38
CA PHE A 243 -3.12 11.39 12.54
C PHE A 243 -3.51 12.09 11.23
N PHE A 244 -4.53 11.57 10.53
CA PHE A 244 -4.96 12.10 9.23
C PHE A 244 -5.76 13.42 9.30
N ASP A 245 -6.27 13.81 10.46
CA ASP A 245 -7.10 15.03 10.61
C ASP A 245 -6.32 16.32 10.33
N THR A 246 -5.01 16.28 10.47
CA THR A 246 -4.12 17.43 10.27
C THR A 246 -3.43 17.43 8.91
N MET A 247 -3.61 16.36 8.13
CA MET A 247 -2.95 16.20 6.84
C MET A 247 -3.55 17.14 5.79
N GLU A 248 -2.68 17.83 5.06
CA GLU A 248 -3.01 18.62 3.88
C GLU A 248 -2.41 17.97 2.64
N PHE A 249 -3.20 17.97 1.58
CA PHE A 249 -2.80 17.56 0.25
C PHE A 249 -2.94 18.71 -0.72
N ARG A 250 -1.90 18.98 -1.52
CA ARG A 250 -1.92 19.94 -2.63
C ARG A 250 -1.01 19.47 -3.76
N LEU A 251 -1.19 20.10 -4.89
CA LEU A 251 -0.24 20.10 -5.98
C LEU A 251 0.67 21.31 -5.80
N LEU A 252 1.99 21.08 -5.65
CA LEU A 252 3.03 22.12 -5.53
C LEU A 252 3.63 22.39 -6.90
N ALA A 253 3.63 23.65 -7.33
CA ALA A 253 4.29 24.07 -8.57
C ALA A 253 5.81 23.89 -8.45
N VAL A 254 6.43 23.35 -9.51
CA VAL A 254 7.87 23.13 -9.59
C VAL A 254 8.43 23.59 -10.93
N ARG A 255 9.62 24.19 -10.90
CA ARG A 255 10.44 24.40 -12.08
C ARG A 255 11.36 23.19 -12.23
N LEU A 256 11.45 22.65 -13.45
CA LEU A 256 12.37 21.55 -13.76
C LEU A 256 13.73 22.12 -14.16
N GLU A 257 14.79 21.62 -13.52
CA GLU A 257 16.17 21.98 -13.76
C GLU A 257 17.00 20.76 -14.12
N GLY A 258 17.99 20.94 -15.01
CA GLY A 258 18.85 19.87 -15.51
C GLY A 258 18.14 18.97 -16.53
N ASP A 259 18.93 18.23 -17.26
CA ASP A 259 18.45 17.30 -18.32
C ASP A 259 18.46 15.85 -17.83
N ASP A 260 19.51 15.43 -17.11
CA ASP A 260 19.67 14.10 -16.55
C ASP A 260 20.68 14.11 -15.38
N PRO A 261 20.25 13.90 -14.11
CA PRO A 261 18.83 13.75 -13.70
C PRO A 261 18.09 15.09 -13.67
N VAL A 262 16.84 15.07 -14.07
CA VAL A 262 15.93 16.22 -13.93
C VAL A 262 15.60 16.42 -12.44
N ARG A 263 15.65 17.69 -11.98
CA ARG A 263 15.32 18.05 -10.60
C ARG A 263 14.19 19.08 -10.56
N GLY A 264 13.15 18.76 -9.82
CA GLY A 264 12.07 19.71 -9.50
C GLY A 264 12.49 20.64 -8.35
N VAL A 265 12.34 21.93 -8.58
CA VAL A 265 12.55 22.96 -7.56
C VAL A 265 11.23 23.66 -7.31
N ALA A 266 10.78 23.69 -6.05
CA ALA A 266 9.53 24.33 -5.66
C ALA A 266 9.48 25.80 -6.13
N GLU A 267 8.36 26.19 -6.74
CA GLU A 267 8.10 27.58 -7.10
C GLU A 267 7.40 28.31 -5.94
N THR A 268 7.83 29.55 -5.72
CA THR A 268 7.24 30.47 -4.75
C THR A 268 6.91 31.78 -5.41
N THR A 269 6.00 32.53 -4.81
CA THR A 269 5.78 33.95 -5.12
C THR A 269 6.96 34.79 -4.62
N ASP A 270 7.00 36.07 -4.96
CA ASP A 270 8.10 36.99 -4.58
C ASP A 270 8.26 37.12 -3.05
N ASP A 271 7.21 36.91 -2.28
CA ASP A 271 7.22 36.90 -0.81
C ASP A 271 7.61 35.54 -0.20
N GLY A 272 7.97 34.55 -1.03
CA GLY A 272 8.36 33.22 -0.60
C GLY A 272 7.21 32.25 -0.33
N THR A 273 5.95 32.63 -0.59
CA THR A 273 4.79 31.72 -0.43
C THR A 273 4.81 30.64 -1.51
N PRO A 274 4.69 29.35 -1.17
CA PRO A 274 4.63 28.25 -2.15
C PRO A 274 3.43 28.40 -3.10
N ILE A 275 3.66 28.20 -4.39
CA ILE A 275 2.55 28.17 -5.38
C ILE A 275 1.92 26.79 -5.35
N MET A 276 0.72 26.69 -4.79
CA MET A 276 0.00 25.45 -4.61
C MET A 276 -1.45 25.54 -5.09
N ALA A 277 -2.01 24.40 -5.50
CA ALA A 277 -3.41 24.30 -5.89
C ALA A 277 -4.01 22.94 -5.47
N THR A 278 -5.33 22.86 -5.37
CA THR A 278 -6.02 21.57 -5.34
C THR A 278 -6.19 21.02 -6.77
N PRO A 279 -6.40 19.71 -6.94
CA PRO A 279 -6.68 19.16 -8.28
C PRO A 279 -7.84 19.83 -9.02
N ASP A 280 -8.86 20.31 -8.31
CA ASP A 280 -10.01 20.99 -8.90
C ASP A 280 -9.72 22.44 -9.35
N GLN A 281 -8.64 23.03 -8.88
CA GLN A 281 -8.21 24.38 -9.24
C GLN A 281 -7.34 24.43 -10.50
N VAL A 282 -6.96 23.26 -11.03
CA VAL A 282 -6.10 23.16 -12.21
C VAL A 282 -6.81 22.44 -13.36
N GLY A 283 -6.60 22.93 -14.58
CA GLY A 283 -7.08 22.27 -15.80
C GLY A 283 -6.11 21.18 -16.25
N GLY A 284 -6.65 20.10 -16.84
CA GLY A 284 -5.84 19.02 -17.41
C GLY A 284 -5.40 17.94 -16.42
N PHE A 285 -5.69 18.07 -15.13
CA PHE A 285 -5.37 17.01 -14.14
C PHE A 285 -6.27 15.79 -14.34
N PHE A 286 -7.58 15.97 -14.20
CA PHE A 286 -8.53 14.86 -14.30
C PHE A 286 -8.66 14.28 -15.71
N GLU A 287 -8.33 15.05 -16.75
CA GLU A 287 -8.25 14.59 -18.12
C GLU A 287 -7.12 13.56 -18.31
N GLN A 288 -6.06 13.64 -17.51
CA GLN A 288 -4.92 12.73 -17.53
C GLN A 288 -5.12 11.55 -16.58
N VAL A 289 -5.51 11.79 -15.32
CA VAL A 289 -5.60 10.75 -14.28
C VAL A 289 -6.94 10.02 -14.24
N GLY A 290 -8.00 10.59 -14.88
CA GLY A 290 -9.37 10.10 -14.78
C GLY A 290 -10.05 10.48 -13.48
N ARG A 291 -11.26 9.91 -13.23
CA ARG A 291 -12.09 10.16 -12.03
C ARG A 291 -12.55 8.85 -11.39
N ASN A 292 -11.70 7.82 -11.42
CA ASN A 292 -12.01 6.50 -10.88
C ASN A 292 -11.77 6.40 -9.36
N THR A 293 -11.02 7.35 -8.81
CA THR A 293 -10.67 7.40 -7.38
C THR A 293 -10.65 8.86 -6.90
N GLU A 294 -10.89 9.04 -5.62
CA GLU A 294 -10.66 10.30 -4.90
C GLU A 294 -9.30 10.30 -4.17
N TYR A 295 -8.55 9.17 -4.21
CA TYR A 295 -7.25 9.02 -3.54
C TYR A 295 -6.13 9.52 -4.44
N LEU A 296 -6.02 10.85 -4.54
CA LEU A 296 -5.21 11.57 -5.52
C LEU A 296 -3.82 11.98 -5.01
N ILE A 297 -3.43 11.53 -3.82
CA ILE A 297 -2.25 12.02 -3.09
C ILE A 297 -0.90 11.66 -3.74
N HIS A 298 -0.89 10.68 -4.64
CA HIS A 298 0.29 10.23 -5.39
C HIS A 298 -0.14 9.42 -6.62
N PRO A 299 0.61 9.42 -7.76
CA PRO A 299 0.30 8.54 -8.90
C PRO A 299 0.26 7.05 -8.52
N GLU A 300 1.03 6.62 -7.53
CA GLU A 300 1.00 5.25 -7.00
C GLU A 300 -0.39 4.87 -6.47
N GLU A 301 -1.02 5.74 -5.67
CA GLU A 301 -2.34 5.51 -5.09
C GLU A 301 -3.45 5.53 -6.14
N ILE A 302 -3.37 6.49 -7.07
CA ILE A 302 -4.31 6.57 -8.20
C ILE A 302 -4.30 5.26 -8.99
N LEU A 303 -3.12 4.72 -9.25
CA LEU A 303 -2.96 3.48 -10.01
C LEU A 303 -3.32 2.23 -9.20
N ALA A 304 -3.09 2.22 -7.90
CA ALA A 304 -3.51 1.13 -7.02
C ALA A 304 -5.03 0.95 -7.04
N ASP A 305 -5.79 2.04 -6.92
CA ASP A 305 -7.25 2.01 -7.06
C ASP A 305 -7.71 1.61 -8.47
N ASN A 306 -7.04 2.09 -9.51
CA ASN A 306 -7.33 1.65 -10.88
C ASN A 306 -7.03 0.16 -11.10
N PHE A 307 -5.97 -0.37 -10.48
CA PHE A 307 -5.64 -1.79 -10.52
C PHE A 307 -6.73 -2.63 -9.85
N VAL A 308 -7.28 -2.20 -8.72
CA VAL A 308 -8.43 -2.86 -8.08
C VAL A 308 -9.60 -2.97 -9.08
N ILE A 309 -9.93 -1.88 -9.76
CA ILE A 309 -11.01 -1.88 -10.78
C ILE A 309 -10.69 -2.86 -11.91
N LEU A 310 -9.44 -2.89 -12.38
CA LEU A 310 -9.00 -3.81 -13.44
C LEU A 310 -9.10 -5.28 -13.02
N VAL A 311 -8.71 -5.59 -11.79
CA VAL A 311 -8.76 -6.95 -11.24
C VAL A 311 -10.21 -7.42 -11.06
N GLU A 312 -11.10 -6.55 -10.58
CA GLU A 312 -12.51 -6.89 -10.33
C GLU A 312 -13.35 -7.01 -11.61
N LYS A 313 -13.02 -6.26 -12.66
CA LYS A 313 -13.76 -6.31 -13.92
C LYS A 313 -13.34 -7.54 -14.74
N SER A 314 -14.26 -8.48 -14.89
CA SER A 314 -14.20 -9.47 -15.94
C SER A 314 -14.57 -8.80 -17.28
N GLY A 315 -13.56 -8.30 -18.02
CA GLY A 315 -13.77 -7.63 -19.31
C GLY A 315 -12.92 -6.34 -19.42
N ARG A 316 -12.58 -5.94 -20.67
CA ARG A 316 -11.83 -4.71 -20.93
C ARG A 316 -12.49 -3.52 -20.25
N PRO A 317 -11.73 -2.63 -19.60
CA PRO A 317 -12.25 -1.35 -19.12
C PRO A 317 -12.95 -0.65 -20.29
N LYS A 318 -14.11 -0.11 -20.05
CA LYS A 318 -14.70 0.85 -21.02
C LYS A 318 -13.82 2.10 -20.95
N THR A 319 -13.09 2.36 -22.03
CA THR A 319 -12.38 3.61 -22.26
C THR A 319 -13.34 4.78 -22.25
#